data_67197f95b2b322c75d283dc032d327bf
#
_entry.id   67197f95b2b322c75d283dc032d327bf
#
_cell.length_a   1.000
_cell.length_b   1.000
_cell.length_c   1.000
_cell.angle_alpha   90.00
_cell.angle_beta   90.00
_cell.angle_gamma   90.00
#
_symmetry.space_group_name_H-M   'P 1'
#
loop_
_entity.id
_entity.type
_entity.pdbx_description
1 polymer ?
#
loop_
_entity_poly.entity_id
_entity_poly.type
_entity_poly.pdbx_seq_one_letter_code
_entity_poly.pdbx_strand_id
1 'polypeptide(L)'
;QLTINVRVTDLYTKKSSILSDGVDQSKMYAGELSLGNIIILNNGPKGTSKLLMNESFYEIIDTLSFKVRLLGDNHPFKVNYELKVKDEIKVNKTILLDNIGSIDSVLSFTVPLTDMHYSNYTLFLTAEDVKGNRVTTKANFRVRIRGVNFEVENMDQALKQLTYLASDRQIKEMMIGSELEKTEKFKAFWAALDPTPGTVENELMEEYYRRVAFSMEAFTVVQEGWRTDRGMIYILFGPPDEIQRGPFELDRKPYQVWEYYLIGKQFVFRDETGFGDFRLDHNYLDQGDWRFRY
;
A
#
# COMPACT_ATOMS: atom_id res chain seq x y z
N GLN A 1 9.88 -1.11 -37.67
CA GLN A 1 10.31 -0.56 -36.37
C GLN A 1 9.25 0.43 -35.88
N LEU A 2 8.67 0.19 -34.72
CA LEU A 2 7.73 1.11 -34.08
C LEU A 2 8.51 1.97 -33.09
N THR A 3 8.40 3.29 -33.21
CA THR A 3 9.00 4.21 -32.25
C THR A 3 7.90 4.79 -31.37
N ILE A 4 8.04 4.61 -30.07
CA ILE A 4 7.13 5.19 -29.08
C ILE A 4 7.77 6.45 -28.55
N ASN A 5 7.09 7.59 -28.73
CA ASN A 5 7.54 8.87 -28.18
C ASN A 5 6.62 9.25 -27.02
N VAL A 6 7.18 9.37 -25.84
CA VAL A 6 6.47 9.85 -24.64
C VAL A 6 6.95 11.25 -24.35
N ARG A 7 6.04 12.23 -24.41
CA ARG A 7 6.32 13.60 -24.00
C ARG A 7 5.76 13.82 -22.58
N VAL A 8 6.63 14.15 -21.66
CA VAL A 8 6.26 14.58 -20.31
C VAL A 8 6.43 16.09 -20.25
N THR A 9 5.37 16.80 -19.90
CA THR A 9 5.39 18.27 -19.76
C THR A 9 5.03 18.62 -18.32
N ASP A 10 5.90 19.39 -17.68
CA ASP A 10 5.62 19.98 -16.38
C ASP A 10 4.55 21.08 -16.53
N LEU A 11 3.46 20.96 -15.80
CA LEU A 11 2.31 21.85 -15.90
C LEU A 11 2.61 23.28 -15.40
N TYR A 12 3.56 23.42 -14.50
CA TYR A 12 3.92 24.72 -13.91
C TYR A 12 5.02 25.44 -14.71
N THR A 13 6.12 24.74 -15.00
CA THR A 13 7.27 25.34 -15.69
C THR A 13 7.15 25.29 -17.21
N LYS A 14 6.17 24.54 -17.76
CA LYS A 14 5.99 24.29 -19.20
C LYS A 14 7.19 23.64 -19.89
N LYS A 15 8.19 23.21 -19.14
CA LYS A 15 9.31 22.44 -19.69
C LYS A 15 8.85 21.04 -20.06
N SER A 16 9.29 20.55 -21.19
CA SER A 16 8.98 19.20 -21.65
C SER A 16 10.23 18.40 -21.98
N SER A 17 10.18 17.11 -21.68
CA SER A 17 11.17 16.13 -22.10
C SER A 17 10.48 15.09 -22.97
N ILE A 18 11.19 14.61 -23.98
CA ILE A 18 10.71 13.53 -24.85
C ILE A 18 11.61 12.33 -24.62
N LEU A 19 11.01 11.22 -24.22
CA LEU A 19 11.64 9.90 -24.20
C LEU A 19 11.21 9.17 -25.46
N SER A 20 12.17 8.72 -26.26
CA SER A 20 11.90 7.90 -27.45
C SER A 20 12.48 6.52 -27.24
N ASP A 21 11.67 5.50 -27.43
CA ASP A 21 12.11 4.11 -27.39
C ASP A 21 11.67 3.38 -28.66
N GLY A 22 12.55 2.56 -29.19
CA GLY A 22 12.31 1.79 -30.41
C GLY A 22 11.92 0.35 -30.08
N VAL A 23 10.71 -0.05 -30.49
CA VAL A 23 10.29 -1.44 -30.38
C VAL A 23 10.59 -2.16 -31.70
N ASP A 24 11.50 -3.12 -31.66
CA ASP A 24 11.78 -3.99 -32.79
C ASP A 24 10.73 -5.11 -32.88
N GLN A 25 9.74 -4.90 -33.74
CA GLN A 25 8.67 -5.89 -33.94
C GLN A 25 9.16 -7.15 -34.62
N SER A 26 10.28 -7.13 -35.35
CA SER A 26 10.79 -8.30 -36.07
C SER A 26 11.17 -9.45 -35.15
N LYS A 27 11.59 -9.14 -33.92
CA LYS A 27 11.88 -10.12 -32.87
C LYS A 27 10.63 -10.71 -32.22
N MET A 28 9.49 -10.06 -32.36
CA MET A 28 8.21 -10.52 -31.79
C MET A 28 7.52 -11.59 -32.66
N TYR A 29 7.94 -11.77 -33.93
CA TYR A 29 7.27 -12.63 -34.89
C TYR A 29 8.10 -13.86 -35.33
N ALA A 30 9.08 -14.24 -34.53
CA ALA A 30 9.98 -15.35 -34.88
C ALA A 30 9.37 -16.77 -34.69
N GLY A 31 8.04 -16.89 -34.61
CA GLY A 31 7.36 -18.19 -34.44
C GLY A 31 7.53 -18.79 -33.05
N GLU A 32 8.16 -18.08 -32.10
CA GLU A 32 8.33 -18.51 -30.75
C GLU A 32 7.13 -18.12 -29.86
N LEU A 33 6.79 -19.00 -28.93
CA LEU A 33 5.78 -18.71 -27.92
C LEU A 33 6.18 -17.47 -27.11
N SER A 34 5.32 -16.47 -27.05
CA SER A 34 5.57 -15.27 -26.25
C SER A 34 4.31 -14.73 -25.60
N LEU A 35 4.47 -14.08 -24.43
CA LEU A 35 3.43 -13.37 -23.72
C LEU A 35 3.80 -11.89 -23.60
N GLY A 36 2.84 -11.03 -23.93
CA GLY A 36 2.96 -9.60 -23.65
C GLY A 36 2.81 -9.29 -22.15
N ASN A 37 2.87 -8.01 -21.84
CA ASN A 37 2.61 -7.53 -20.49
C ASN A 37 1.15 -7.77 -20.09
N ILE A 38 0.93 -8.09 -18.82
CA ILE A 38 -0.42 -8.20 -18.25
C ILE A 38 -0.98 -6.80 -18.05
N ILE A 39 -2.15 -6.56 -18.62
CA ILE A 39 -2.92 -5.32 -18.44
C ILE A 39 -4.02 -5.62 -17.44
N ILE A 40 -3.93 -5.02 -16.26
CA ILE A 40 -4.95 -5.15 -15.21
C ILE A 40 -6.03 -4.10 -15.45
N LEU A 41 -7.28 -4.51 -15.33
CA LEU A 41 -8.46 -3.68 -15.58
C LEU A 41 -9.22 -3.47 -14.28
N ASN A 42 -9.54 -2.21 -14.00
CA ASN A 42 -10.49 -1.86 -12.96
C ASN A 42 -11.90 -1.88 -13.58
N ASN A 43 -12.75 -2.78 -13.11
CA ASN A 43 -14.12 -2.89 -13.54
C ASN A 43 -14.98 -1.88 -12.75
N GLY A 44 -15.22 -0.73 -13.34
CA GLY A 44 -16.13 0.26 -12.77
C GLY A 44 -17.60 -0.16 -12.86
N PRO A 45 -18.49 0.58 -12.17
CA PRO A 45 -19.94 0.39 -12.29
C PRO A 45 -20.37 0.51 -13.75
N LYS A 46 -21.37 -0.28 -14.17
CA LYS A 46 -21.91 -0.37 -15.55
C LYS A 46 -20.99 -1.04 -16.59
N GLY A 47 -20.08 -1.91 -16.17
CA GLY A 47 -19.26 -2.68 -17.12
C GLY A 47 -18.18 -1.87 -17.85
N THR A 48 -17.87 -0.67 -17.39
CA THR A 48 -16.76 0.10 -17.94
C THR A 48 -15.45 -0.40 -17.36
N SER A 49 -14.63 -1.03 -18.19
CA SER A 49 -13.27 -1.42 -17.79
C SER A 49 -12.29 -0.29 -18.09
N LYS A 50 -11.60 0.19 -17.08
CA LYS A 50 -10.52 1.17 -17.21
C LYS A 50 -9.20 0.50 -16.91
N LEU A 51 -8.15 0.94 -17.60
CA LEU A 51 -6.78 0.56 -17.29
C LEU A 51 -6.49 0.95 -15.83
N LEU A 52 -5.94 0.01 -15.05
CA LEU A 52 -5.50 0.32 -13.70
C LEU A 52 -4.25 1.20 -13.78
N MET A 53 -4.43 2.47 -13.50
CA MET A 53 -3.35 3.43 -13.36
C MET A 53 -2.78 3.31 -11.95
N ASN A 54 -1.45 3.42 -11.80
CA ASN A 54 -0.74 3.36 -10.52
C ASN A 54 -0.77 2.02 -9.77
N GLU A 55 -1.16 0.92 -10.45
CA GLU A 55 -1.12 -0.44 -9.89
C GLU A 55 -1.82 -0.58 -8.53
N SER A 56 -2.83 0.25 -8.24
CA SER A 56 -3.51 0.23 -6.95
C SER A 56 -5.02 0.24 -7.08
N PHE A 57 -5.68 -0.65 -6.34
CA PHE A 57 -7.11 -0.62 -6.08
C PHE A 57 -7.33 -0.05 -4.68
N TYR A 58 -8.34 0.80 -4.54
CA TYR A 58 -8.69 1.43 -3.27
C TYR A 58 -9.91 0.81 -2.58
N GLU A 59 -10.37 -0.32 -3.09
CA GLU A 59 -11.48 -1.07 -2.54
C GLU A 59 -11.23 -2.56 -2.75
N ILE A 60 -11.79 -3.40 -1.87
CA ILE A 60 -11.80 -4.84 -2.08
C ILE A 60 -12.69 -5.11 -3.29
N ILE A 61 -12.17 -5.88 -4.22
CA ILE A 61 -12.87 -6.30 -5.44
C ILE A 61 -13.10 -7.81 -5.39
N ASP A 62 -14.28 -8.24 -5.81
CA ASP A 62 -14.62 -9.68 -5.84
C ASP A 62 -13.99 -10.40 -7.04
N THR A 63 -13.64 -9.65 -8.06
CA THR A 63 -13.09 -10.19 -9.30
C THR A 63 -11.99 -9.31 -9.86
N LEU A 64 -10.92 -9.95 -10.30
CA LEU A 64 -9.83 -9.31 -11.03
C LEU A 64 -9.99 -9.61 -12.53
N SER A 65 -10.03 -8.57 -13.35
CA SER A 65 -9.99 -8.72 -14.80
C SER A 65 -8.64 -8.30 -15.34
N PHE A 66 -8.09 -9.08 -16.24
CA PHE A 66 -6.83 -8.76 -16.90
C PHE A 66 -6.81 -9.22 -18.35
N LYS A 67 -5.97 -8.56 -19.14
CA LYS A 67 -5.71 -8.89 -20.54
C LYS A 67 -4.22 -9.13 -20.75
N VAL A 68 -3.91 -10.07 -21.65
CA VAL A 68 -2.55 -10.35 -22.06
C VAL A 68 -2.56 -10.74 -23.53
N ARG A 69 -1.55 -10.32 -24.27
CA ARG A 69 -1.36 -10.74 -25.66
C ARG A 69 -0.55 -12.03 -25.67
N LEU A 70 -1.05 -13.06 -26.34
CA LEU A 70 -0.36 -14.32 -26.59
C LEU A 70 0.01 -14.38 -28.07
N LEU A 71 1.28 -14.63 -28.33
CA LEU A 71 1.83 -14.88 -29.68
C LEU A 71 2.39 -16.30 -29.69
N GLY A 72 2.17 -17.03 -30.77
CA GLY A 72 2.71 -18.37 -30.94
C GLY A 72 2.13 -19.06 -32.18
N ASP A 73 2.67 -20.22 -32.51
CA ASP A 73 2.16 -21.04 -33.60
C ASP A 73 0.76 -21.56 -33.26
N ASN A 74 0.05 -22.01 -34.29
CA ASN A 74 -1.35 -22.42 -34.27
C ASN A 74 -1.57 -23.78 -33.57
N HIS A 75 -1.24 -23.88 -32.28
CA HIS A 75 -1.32 -25.09 -31.46
C HIS A 75 -2.19 -24.84 -30.23
N PRO A 76 -2.76 -25.88 -29.61
CA PRO A 76 -3.39 -25.73 -28.31
C PRO A 76 -2.35 -25.29 -27.26
N PHE A 77 -2.76 -24.36 -26.43
CA PHE A 77 -1.93 -23.84 -25.34
C PHE A 77 -2.56 -24.17 -23.98
N LYS A 78 -1.70 -24.43 -23.04
CA LYS A 78 -2.07 -24.50 -21.62
C LYS A 78 -1.67 -23.17 -20.97
N VAL A 79 -2.66 -22.46 -20.47
CA VAL A 79 -2.42 -21.20 -19.77
C VAL A 79 -2.72 -21.40 -18.30
N ASN A 80 -1.72 -21.19 -17.46
CA ASN A 80 -1.84 -21.21 -16.02
C ASN A 80 -1.72 -19.77 -15.48
N TYR A 81 -2.61 -19.39 -14.57
CA TYR A 81 -2.44 -18.18 -13.81
C TYR A 81 -2.41 -18.45 -12.30
N GLU A 82 -1.50 -17.78 -11.62
CA GLU A 82 -1.31 -17.84 -10.18
C GLU A 82 -1.37 -16.43 -9.59
N LEU A 83 -2.22 -16.25 -8.58
CA LEU A 83 -2.25 -15.04 -7.78
C LEU A 83 -1.58 -15.32 -6.44
N LYS A 84 -0.56 -14.54 -6.12
CA LYS A 84 0.21 -14.65 -4.88
C LYS A 84 0.12 -13.40 -4.04
N VAL A 85 0.10 -13.61 -2.73
CA VAL A 85 0.30 -12.60 -1.70
C VAL A 85 1.54 -13.02 -0.92
N LYS A 86 2.61 -12.22 -1.01
CA LYS A 86 3.94 -12.65 -0.54
C LYS A 86 4.32 -13.97 -1.25
N ASP A 87 4.54 -15.03 -0.49
CA ASP A 87 4.87 -16.35 -1.04
C ASP A 87 3.68 -17.33 -1.07
N GLU A 88 2.52 -16.89 -0.58
CA GLU A 88 1.31 -17.73 -0.50
C GLU A 88 0.50 -17.63 -1.79
N ILE A 89 0.17 -18.79 -2.37
CA ILE A 89 -0.71 -18.89 -3.55
C ILE A 89 -2.15 -18.81 -3.07
N LYS A 90 -2.87 -17.77 -3.48
CA LYS A 90 -4.29 -17.58 -3.20
C LYS A 90 -5.18 -18.16 -4.29
N VAL A 91 -4.75 -18.06 -5.54
CA VAL A 91 -5.48 -18.61 -6.69
C VAL A 91 -4.48 -19.30 -7.60
N ASN A 92 -4.79 -20.51 -8.05
CA ASN A 92 -4.06 -21.22 -9.09
C ASN A 92 -5.06 -21.91 -10.01
N LYS A 93 -5.06 -21.57 -11.29
CA LYS A 93 -5.97 -22.14 -12.27
C LYS A 93 -5.30 -22.34 -13.62
N THR A 94 -5.58 -23.48 -14.22
CA THR A 94 -5.13 -23.81 -15.57
C THR A 94 -6.31 -23.82 -16.53
N ILE A 95 -6.13 -23.22 -17.69
CA ILE A 95 -7.09 -23.17 -18.79
C ILE A 95 -6.42 -23.79 -20.00
N LEU A 96 -7.13 -24.70 -20.67
CA LEU A 96 -6.72 -25.21 -21.99
C LEU A 96 -7.38 -24.34 -23.05
N LEU A 97 -6.59 -23.84 -23.96
CA LEU A 97 -7.03 -23.05 -25.11
C LEU A 97 -6.87 -23.92 -26.34
N ASP A 98 -7.97 -24.56 -26.73
CA ASP A 98 -8.04 -25.34 -27.96
C ASP A 98 -8.33 -24.41 -29.15
N ASN A 99 -7.56 -24.56 -30.24
CA ASN A 99 -7.75 -23.84 -31.49
C ASN A 99 -7.77 -22.29 -31.42
N ILE A 100 -6.70 -21.72 -30.94
CA ILE A 100 -6.47 -20.29 -31.18
C ILE A 100 -6.08 -20.15 -32.67
N GLY A 101 -7.05 -19.81 -33.49
CA GLY A 101 -6.90 -19.76 -34.94
C GLY A 101 -6.03 -18.63 -35.50
N SER A 102 -5.28 -17.93 -34.69
CA SER A 102 -4.34 -16.88 -35.10
C SER A 102 -3.13 -16.81 -34.17
N ILE A 103 -2.01 -16.53 -34.79
CA ILE A 103 -0.69 -16.35 -34.19
C ILE A 103 -0.68 -15.18 -33.19
N ASP A 104 -1.73 -14.36 -33.14
CA ASP A 104 -1.79 -13.12 -32.37
C ASP A 104 -3.18 -12.97 -31.74
N SER A 105 -3.27 -13.24 -30.45
CA SER A 105 -4.54 -13.19 -29.71
C SER A 105 -4.41 -12.42 -28.39
N VAL A 106 -5.41 -11.59 -28.09
CA VAL A 106 -5.55 -10.96 -26.79
C VAL A 106 -6.48 -11.80 -25.93
N LEU A 107 -5.93 -12.43 -24.94
CA LEU A 107 -6.67 -13.22 -23.96
C LEU A 107 -7.21 -12.30 -22.87
N SER A 108 -8.47 -12.53 -22.50
CA SER A 108 -9.11 -11.80 -21.40
C SER A 108 -9.54 -12.81 -20.34
N PHE A 109 -9.16 -12.56 -19.10
CA PHE A 109 -9.46 -13.41 -17.97
C PHE A 109 -10.15 -12.64 -16.87
N THR A 110 -11.01 -13.33 -16.14
CA THR A 110 -11.60 -12.85 -14.90
C THR A 110 -11.27 -13.86 -13.81
N VAL A 111 -10.60 -13.40 -12.77
CA VAL A 111 -10.22 -14.21 -11.62
C VAL A 111 -11.12 -13.85 -10.46
N PRO A 112 -11.92 -14.80 -9.95
CA PRO A 112 -12.63 -14.57 -8.70
C PRO A 112 -11.63 -14.45 -7.57
N LEU A 113 -11.83 -13.47 -6.71
CA LEU A 113 -10.97 -13.18 -5.57
C LEU A 113 -11.80 -13.41 -4.31
N THR A 114 -11.61 -14.56 -3.72
CA THR A 114 -12.15 -14.87 -2.39
C THR A 114 -11.11 -14.50 -1.34
N ASP A 115 -11.57 -13.95 -0.21
CA ASP A 115 -10.71 -13.59 0.93
C ASP A 115 -9.56 -12.63 0.58
N MET A 116 -9.85 -11.64 -0.28
CA MET A 116 -8.89 -10.61 -0.62
C MET A 116 -8.63 -9.69 0.57
N HIS A 117 -7.36 -9.43 0.82
CA HIS A 117 -6.89 -8.53 1.87
C HIS A 117 -6.30 -7.25 1.30
N TYR A 118 -6.13 -6.23 2.13
CA TYR A 118 -5.30 -5.09 1.79
C TYR A 118 -3.83 -5.52 1.80
N SER A 119 -3.25 -5.70 0.63
CA SER A 119 -1.90 -6.23 0.47
C SER A 119 -1.34 -5.98 -0.92
N ASN A 120 -0.09 -6.37 -1.11
CA ASN A 120 0.57 -6.43 -2.41
C ASN A 120 0.34 -7.80 -3.03
N TYR A 121 -0.09 -7.81 -4.28
CA TYR A 121 -0.39 -9.01 -5.05
C TYR A 121 0.53 -9.12 -6.25
N THR A 122 0.93 -10.34 -6.57
CA THR A 122 1.62 -10.66 -7.84
C THR A 122 0.80 -11.68 -8.61
N LEU A 123 0.37 -11.31 -9.81
CA LEU A 123 -0.28 -12.19 -10.77
C LEU A 123 0.78 -12.74 -11.72
N PHE A 124 0.97 -14.04 -11.73
CA PHE A 124 1.80 -14.74 -12.71
C PHE A 124 0.90 -15.36 -13.76
N LEU A 125 1.32 -15.29 -15.01
CA LEU A 125 0.71 -15.97 -16.12
C LEU A 125 1.77 -16.77 -16.87
N THR A 126 1.55 -18.06 -17.04
CA THR A 126 2.45 -18.98 -17.75
C THR A 126 1.69 -19.61 -18.91
N ALA A 127 2.20 -19.49 -20.10
CA ALA A 127 1.72 -20.24 -21.26
C ALA A 127 2.70 -21.36 -21.60
N GLU A 128 2.16 -22.52 -21.96
CA GLU A 128 2.90 -23.71 -22.37
C GLU A 128 2.31 -24.24 -23.69
N ASP A 129 3.14 -24.47 -24.69
CA ASP A 129 2.75 -25.07 -25.95
C ASP A 129 2.84 -26.61 -25.92
N VAL A 130 2.40 -27.28 -26.98
CA VAL A 130 2.46 -28.75 -27.11
C VAL A 130 3.87 -29.32 -27.17
N LYS A 131 4.87 -28.49 -27.45
CA LYS A 131 6.29 -28.87 -27.50
C LYS A 131 6.94 -28.77 -26.12
N GLY A 132 6.21 -28.25 -25.12
CA GLY A 132 6.74 -28.00 -23.77
C GLY A 132 7.47 -26.69 -23.61
N ASN A 133 7.45 -25.80 -24.60
CA ASN A 133 7.99 -24.45 -24.44
C ASN A 133 7.12 -23.67 -23.45
N ARG A 134 7.76 -22.95 -22.52
CA ARG A 134 7.08 -22.17 -21.49
C ARG A 134 7.54 -20.74 -21.50
N VAL A 135 6.59 -19.82 -21.39
CA VAL A 135 6.85 -18.41 -21.18
C VAL A 135 5.99 -17.92 -20.02
N THR A 136 6.58 -17.05 -19.21
CA THR A 136 5.91 -16.50 -18.02
C THR A 136 6.03 -14.98 -18.04
N THR A 137 4.93 -14.32 -17.73
CA THR A 137 4.88 -12.88 -17.46
C THR A 137 4.24 -12.65 -16.11
N LYS A 138 4.49 -11.48 -15.50
CA LYS A 138 3.92 -11.12 -14.20
C LYS A 138 3.47 -9.68 -14.18
N ALA A 139 2.49 -9.40 -13.34
CA ALA A 139 2.08 -8.05 -13.00
C ALA A 139 1.88 -7.94 -11.49
N ASN A 140 2.30 -6.81 -10.93
CA ASN A 140 2.08 -6.49 -9.53
C ASN A 140 0.92 -5.51 -9.41
N PHE A 141 0.12 -5.66 -8.39
CA PHE A 141 -0.89 -4.69 -8.03
C PHE A 141 -1.10 -4.67 -6.51
N ARG A 142 -1.73 -3.62 -6.03
CA ARG A 142 -1.95 -3.40 -4.59
C ARG A 142 -3.42 -3.17 -4.33
N VAL A 143 -3.91 -3.70 -3.23
CA VAL A 143 -5.22 -3.34 -2.69
C VAL A 143 -4.98 -2.51 -1.45
N ARG A 144 -5.52 -1.29 -1.44
CA ARG A 144 -5.30 -0.29 -0.39
C ARG A 144 -6.61 0.22 0.14
N ILE A 145 -6.60 0.63 1.40
CA ILE A 145 -7.70 1.39 1.98
C ILE A 145 -7.58 2.83 1.48
N ARG A 146 -8.68 3.39 0.97
CA ARG A 146 -8.71 4.79 0.55
C ARG A 146 -8.42 5.69 1.76
N GLY A 147 -7.60 6.73 1.57
CA GLY A 147 -7.16 7.61 2.64
C GLY A 147 -5.98 7.09 3.47
N VAL A 148 -5.53 5.86 3.24
CA VAL A 148 -4.35 5.31 3.89
C VAL A 148 -3.19 5.32 2.91
N ASN A 149 -2.30 6.31 3.02
CA ASN A 149 -1.14 6.49 2.14
C ASN A 149 0.05 5.59 2.48
N PHE A 150 -0.12 4.60 3.35
CA PHE A 150 0.91 3.63 3.70
C PHE A 150 0.40 2.22 3.43
N GLU A 151 1.33 1.28 3.33
CA GLU A 151 0.99 -0.12 3.10
C GLU A 151 0.39 -0.70 4.39
N VAL A 152 -0.93 -0.95 4.39
CA VAL A 152 -1.53 -1.83 5.38
C VAL A 152 -1.17 -3.25 4.98
N GLU A 153 0.02 -3.67 5.37
CA GLU A 153 0.46 -5.04 5.09
C GLU A 153 -0.40 -6.08 5.82
N ASN A 154 -1.05 -5.66 6.91
CA ASN A 154 -1.80 -6.53 7.79
C ASN A 154 -2.82 -5.68 8.56
N MET A 155 -4.10 -6.06 8.54
CA MET A 155 -5.16 -5.37 9.26
C MET A 155 -4.92 -5.37 10.77
N ASP A 156 -4.34 -6.45 11.33
CA ASP A 156 -4.00 -6.50 12.76
C ASP A 156 -3.01 -5.40 13.14
N GLN A 157 -2.07 -5.06 12.28
CA GLN A 157 -1.14 -3.96 12.53
C GLN A 157 -1.85 -2.60 12.49
N ALA A 158 -2.71 -2.38 11.50
CA ALA A 158 -3.49 -1.15 11.40
C ALA A 158 -4.38 -0.96 12.64
N LEU A 159 -5.03 -2.03 13.10
CA LEU A 159 -5.84 -2.00 14.33
C LEU A 159 -5.00 -1.72 15.58
N LYS A 160 -3.82 -2.32 15.73
CA LYS A 160 -2.90 -2.04 16.85
C LYS A 160 -2.44 -0.58 16.87
N GLN A 161 -2.24 -0.01 15.70
CA GLN A 161 -1.84 1.40 15.58
C GLN A 161 -2.92 2.38 16.05
N LEU A 162 -4.18 1.95 16.21
CA LEU A 162 -5.25 2.79 16.77
C LEU A 162 -5.15 3.03 18.28
N THR A 163 -4.11 2.52 18.95
CA THR A 163 -3.93 2.59 20.41
C THR A 163 -4.01 4.00 21.00
N TYR A 164 -3.85 5.04 20.19
CA TYR A 164 -3.93 6.42 20.63
C TYR A 164 -5.30 7.07 20.41
N LEU A 165 -6.21 6.39 19.71
CA LEU A 165 -7.58 6.86 19.42
C LEU A 165 -8.66 5.92 19.98
N ALA A 166 -8.37 4.64 20.08
CA ALA A 166 -9.31 3.62 20.56
C ALA A 166 -8.84 3.02 21.87
N SER A 167 -9.78 2.65 22.73
CA SER A 167 -9.49 1.90 23.95
C SER A 167 -9.02 0.48 23.62
N ASP A 168 -8.27 -0.13 24.53
CA ASP A 168 -7.83 -1.53 24.41
C ASP A 168 -9.01 -2.50 24.17
N ARG A 169 -10.17 -2.21 24.76
CA ARG A 169 -11.38 -3.01 24.57
C ARG A 169 -11.88 -2.92 23.11
N GLN A 170 -11.97 -1.71 22.58
CA GLN A 170 -12.40 -1.50 21.19
C GLN A 170 -11.44 -2.16 20.20
N ILE A 171 -10.13 -2.01 20.41
CA ILE A 171 -9.11 -2.67 19.58
C ILE A 171 -9.28 -4.19 19.62
N LYS A 172 -9.41 -4.78 20.82
CA LYS A 172 -9.65 -6.23 20.95
C LYS A 172 -10.92 -6.69 20.25
N GLU A 173 -12.02 -5.94 20.37
CA GLU A 173 -13.28 -6.25 19.68
C GLU A 173 -13.15 -6.16 18.14
N MET A 174 -12.39 -5.19 17.63
CA MET A 174 -12.12 -5.07 16.20
C MET A 174 -11.21 -6.19 15.68
N MET A 175 -10.30 -6.71 16.48
CA MET A 175 -9.38 -7.79 16.10
C MET A 175 -10.03 -9.18 16.02
N ILE A 176 -11.27 -9.35 16.49
CA ILE A 176 -11.99 -10.63 16.44
C ILE A 176 -12.63 -10.80 15.06
N GLY A 177 -12.44 -11.98 14.45
CA GLY A 177 -13.09 -12.39 13.20
C GLY A 177 -12.13 -12.55 12.04
N SER A 178 -12.70 -12.78 10.86
CA SER A 178 -11.97 -12.86 9.59
C SER A 178 -11.38 -11.50 9.21
N GLU A 179 -10.43 -11.49 8.26
CA GLU A 179 -9.84 -10.25 7.76
C GLU A 179 -10.90 -9.29 7.16
N LEU A 180 -11.94 -9.85 6.54
CA LEU A 180 -13.05 -9.04 6.02
C LEU A 180 -13.83 -8.38 7.16
N GLU A 181 -14.18 -9.13 8.21
CA GLU A 181 -14.87 -8.57 9.37
C GLU A 181 -14.05 -7.52 10.11
N LYS A 182 -12.74 -7.74 10.27
CA LYS A 182 -11.82 -6.75 10.84
C LYS A 182 -11.79 -5.48 10.00
N THR A 183 -11.75 -5.61 8.68
CA THR A 183 -11.78 -4.49 7.74
C THR A 183 -13.06 -3.69 7.84
N GLU A 184 -14.22 -4.34 7.91
CA GLU A 184 -15.49 -3.64 8.06
C GLU A 184 -15.59 -2.90 9.41
N LYS A 185 -15.10 -3.50 10.50
CA LYS A 185 -15.02 -2.84 11.80
C LYS A 185 -14.07 -1.64 11.78
N PHE A 186 -12.93 -1.77 11.11
CA PHE A 186 -11.98 -0.68 10.92
C PHE A 186 -12.61 0.49 10.14
N LYS A 187 -13.29 0.21 9.04
CA LYS A 187 -14.01 1.21 8.26
C LYS A 187 -15.10 1.89 9.08
N ALA A 188 -15.90 1.11 9.82
CA ALA A 188 -16.95 1.64 10.68
C ALA A 188 -16.38 2.55 11.79
N PHE A 189 -15.25 2.19 12.38
CA PHE A 189 -14.56 3.03 13.37
C PHE A 189 -14.18 4.40 12.78
N TRP A 190 -13.56 4.41 11.60
CA TRP A 190 -13.16 5.66 10.96
C TRP A 190 -14.34 6.47 10.42
N ALA A 191 -15.38 5.81 9.91
CA ALA A 191 -16.61 6.49 9.49
C ALA A 191 -17.32 7.22 10.65
N ALA A 192 -17.21 6.67 11.87
CA ALA A 192 -17.77 7.32 13.06
C ALA A 192 -16.98 8.56 13.50
N LEU A 193 -15.72 8.68 13.09
CA LEU A 193 -14.82 9.80 13.40
C LEU A 193 -14.63 10.76 12.22
N ASP A 194 -15.31 10.53 11.12
CA ASP A 194 -15.16 11.31 9.89
C ASP A 194 -15.67 12.75 10.11
N PRO A 195 -14.81 13.77 9.98
CA PRO A 195 -15.23 15.16 10.14
C PRO A 195 -16.10 15.66 8.99
N THR A 196 -16.07 15.00 7.82
CA THR A 196 -16.80 15.38 6.61
C THR A 196 -17.56 14.20 6.00
N PRO A 197 -18.60 13.64 6.67
CA PRO A 197 -19.28 12.39 6.26
C PRO A 197 -20.05 12.50 4.93
N GLY A 198 -19.61 13.11 3.95
CA GLY A 198 -20.23 13.26 2.62
C GLY A 198 -19.17 13.24 1.53
N THR A 199 -17.92 13.23 1.92
CA THR A 199 -16.78 13.10 1.02
C THR A 199 -16.33 11.63 0.91
N VAL A 200 -15.49 11.37 -0.04
CA VAL A 200 -14.92 10.02 -0.24
C VAL A 200 -13.73 9.79 0.67
N GLU A 201 -13.11 10.86 1.12
CA GLU A 201 -11.88 10.88 1.90
C GLU A 201 -12.23 11.17 3.37
N ASN A 202 -11.56 10.50 4.29
CA ASN A 202 -11.64 10.78 5.70
C ASN A 202 -10.33 11.45 6.13
N GLU A 203 -10.37 12.77 6.25
CA GLU A 203 -9.17 13.59 6.49
C GLU A 203 -8.51 13.28 7.84
N LEU A 204 -9.30 12.89 8.84
CA LEU A 204 -8.77 12.50 10.14
C LEU A 204 -7.99 11.18 10.04
N MET A 205 -8.50 10.21 9.31
CA MET A 205 -7.82 8.94 9.07
C MET A 205 -6.52 9.15 8.30
N GLU A 206 -6.56 9.96 7.23
CA GLU A 206 -5.37 10.27 6.43
C GLU A 206 -4.28 10.94 7.26
N GLU A 207 -4.65 11.96 8.03
CA GLU A 207 -3.71 12.68 8.89
C GLU A 207 -3.14 11.76 9.97
N TYR A 208 -3.97 10.94 10.60
CA TYR A 208 -3.52 10.00 11.63
C TYR A 208 -2.47 9.04 11.10
N TYR A 209 -2.75 8.38 9.98
CA TYR A 209 -1.81 7.41 9.42
C TYR A 209 -0.61 8.05 8.74
N ARG A 210 -0.72 9.28 8.26
CA ARG A 210 0.43 10.07 7.83
C ARG A 210 1.40 10.29 8.99
N ARG A 211 0.88 10.58 10.19
CA ARG A 211 1.68 10.74 11.41
C ARG A 211 2.27 9.41 11.88
N VAL A 212 1.52 8.31 11.77
CA VAL A 212 2.04 6.96 12.06
C VAL A 212 3.20 6.63 11.13
N ALA A 213 3.06 6.84 9.83
CA ALA A 213 4.11 6.57 8.85
C ALA A 213 5.37 7.40 9.11
N PHE A 214 5.22 8.70 9.36
CA PHE A 214 6.33 9.57 9.75
C PHE A 214 7.03 9.06 11.03
N SER A 215 6.24 8.66 12.03
CA SER A 215 6.79 8.14 13.29
C SER A 215 7.58 6.85 13.07
N MET A 216 7.13 5.98 12.18
CA MET A 216 7.87 4.77 11.79
C MET A 216 9.22 5.10 11.16
N GLU A 217 9.26 6.08 10.28
CA GLU A 217 10.49 6.49 9.60
C GLU A 217 11.45 7.21 10.56
N ALA A 218 10.94 8.17 11.35
CA ALA A 218 11.77 9.10 12.12
C ALA A 218 12.19 8.57 13.49
N PHE A 219 11.43 7.65 14.11
CA PHE A 219 11.61 7.29 15.51
C PHE A 219 11.84 5.81 15.77
N THR A 220 11.90 4.97 14.74
CA THR A 220 12.24 3.55 14.88
C THR A 220 13.72 3.41 15.26
N VAL A 221 13.99 2.82 16.42
CA VAL A 221 15.33 2.49 16.91
C VAL A 221 15.34 1.03 17.39
N VAL A 222 14.81 0.76 18.60
CA VAL A 222 14.71 -0.58 19.18
C VAL A 222 13.32 -1.18 18.94
N GLN A 223 12.32 -0.34 18.91
CA GLN A 223 10.93 -0.69 18.66
C GLN A 223 10.36 0.12 17.50
N GLU A 224 9.21 -0.30 17.00
CA GLU A 224 8.47 0.44 15.94
C GLU A 224 8.26 1.89 16.36
N GLY A 225 8.56 2.84 15.47
CA GLY A 225 8.57 4.26 15.76
C GLY A 225 7.26 4.79 16.34
N TRP A 226 6.12 4.27 15.89
CA TRP A 226 4.81 4.64 16.42
C TRP A 226 4.59 4.23 17.90
N ARG A 227 5.36 3.25 18.41
CA ARG A 227 5.31 2.80 19.82
C ARG A 227 6.22 3.58 20.74
N THR A 228 7.13 4.38 20.20
CA THR A 228 8.03 5.21 21.00
C THR A 228 7.29 6.38 21.62
N ASP A 229 7.82 6.93 22.70
CA ASP A 229 7.23 8.10 23.33
C ASP A 229 7.18 9.31 22.39
N ARG A 230 8.23 9.50 21.55
CA ARG A 230 8.22 10.53 20.49
C ARG A 230 7.15 10.26 19.45
N GLY A 231 7.00 9.01 19.03
CA GLY A 231 5.95 8.61 18.08
C GLY A 231 4.56 8.86 18.64
N MET A 232 4.32 8.49 19.88
CA MET A 232 3.05 8.75 20.57
C MET A 232 2.70 10.24 20.56
N ILE A 233 3.61 11.11 21.02
CA ILE A 233 3.37 12.55 21.06
C ILE A 233 3.16 13.12 19.65
N TYR A 234 3.97 12.69 18.68
CA TYR A 234 3.82 13.14 17.31
C TYR A 234 2.47 12.72 16.67
N ILE A 235 2.03 11.49 16.93
CA ILE A 235 0.74 11.00 16.41
C ILE A 235 -0.42 11.79 17.02
N LEU A 236 -0.37 12.05 18.32
CA LEU A 236 -1.43 12.76 19.03
C LEU A 236 -1.48 14.27 18.66
N PHE A 237 -0.36 14.95 18.67
CA PHE A 237 -0.30 16.40 18.55
C PHE A 237 0.22 16.92 17.22
N GLY A 238 0.77 16.05 16.35
CA GLY A 238 1.41 16.45 15.10
C GLY A 238 2.85 16.92 15.29
N PRO A 239 3.43 17.60 14.30
CA PRO A 239 4.76 18.16 14.39
C PRO A 239 4.81 19.25 15.49
N PRO A 240 5.85 19.28 16.34
CA PRO A 240 6.03 20.38 17.28
C PRO A 240 6.36 21.68 16.54
N ASP A 241 6.00 22.81 17.15
CA ASP A 241 6.34 24.14 16.62
C ASP A 241 7.85 24.42 16.72
N GLU A 242 8.49 23.92 17.80
CA GLU A 242 9.94 24.05 18.00
C GLU A 242 10.51 22.79 18.66
N ILE A 243 11.74 22.43 18.27
CA ILE A 243 12.52 21.36 18.89
C ILE A 243 13.84 21.91 19.39
N GLN A 244 13.99 22.01 20.70
CA GLN A 244 15.27 22.32 21.32
C GLN A 244 16.03 21.01 21.60
N ARG A 245 17.32 21.00 21.34
CA ARG A 245 18.17 19.80 21.51
C ARG A 245 19.35 20.15 22.42
N GLY A 246 19.49 19.35 23.48
CA GLY A 246 20.70 19.36 24.31
C GLY A 246 21.63 18.24 23.86
N PRO A 247 22.89 18.57 23.52
CA PRO A 247 23.88 17.58 23.13
C PRO A 247 24.26 16.68 24.31
N PHE A 248 24.94 15.57 23.98
CA PHE A 248 25.61 14.73 24.97
C PHE A 248 26.79 15.53 25.58
N GLU A 249 26.73 15.80 26.88
CA GLU A 249 27.84 16.33 27.68
C GLU A 249 28.28 15.28 28.71
N LEU A 250 29.51 15.37 29.23
CA LEU A 250 30.09 14.34 30.12
C LEU A 250 29.20 14.03 31.34
N ASP A 251 28.40 14.99 31.79
CA ASP A 251 27.50 14.88 32.94
C ASP A 251 26.00 15.00 32.56
N ARG A 252 25.66 15.07 31.29
CA ARG A 252 24.26 15.25 30.84
C ARG A 252 23.93 14.34 29.70
N LYS A 253 22.83 13.59 29.81
CA LYS A 253 22.30 12.76 28.75
C LYS A 253 21.64 13.61 27.65
N PRO A 254 21.65 13.16 26.38
CA PRO A 254 20.96 13.85 25.30
C PRO A 254 19.48 14.05 25.64
N TYR A 255 18.96 15.22 25.34
CA TYR A 255 17.55 15.50 25.51
C TYR A 255 16.97 16.30 24.35
N GLN A 256 15.67 16.23 24.18
CA GLN A 256 14.90 17.04 23.28
C GLN A 256 13.70 17.63 24.02
N VAL A 257 13.43 18.90 23.74
CA VAL A 257 12.25 19.60 24.25
C VAL A 257 11.39 19.93 23.03
N TRP A 258 10.17 19.45 23.01
CA TRP A 258 9.21 19.73 21.97
C TRP A 258 8.16 20.71 22.48
N GLU A 259 8.08 21.87 21.81
CA GLU A 259 7.16 22.94 22.14
C GLU A 259 5.94 22.89 21.23
N TYR A 260 4.75 23.05 21.81
CA TYR A 260 3.47 23.15 21.12
C TYR A 260 2.77 24.42 21.57
N TYR A 261 2.98 25.52 20.86
CA TYR A 261 2.53 26.85 21.27
C TYR A 261 1.02 26.98 21.30
N LEU A 262 0.33 26.40 20.29
CA LEU A 262 -1.12 26.51 20.18
C LEU A 262 -1.87 25.91 21.37
N ILE A 263 -1.34 24.84 21.95
CA ILE A 263 -1.94 24.14 23.09
C ILE A 263 -1.21 24.44 24.42
N GLY A 264 -0.15 25.27 24.38
CA GLY A 264 0.64 25.65 25.54
C GLY A 264 1.30 24.46 26.25
N LYS A 265 1.72 23.44 25.50
CA LYS A 265 2.34 22.22 26.06
C LYS A 265 3.79 22.08 25.63
N GLN A 266 4.56 21.49 26.53
CA GLN A 266 5.97 21.16 26.34
C GLN A 266 6.19 19.70 26.72
N PHE A 267 6.92 18.95 25.87
CA PHE A 267 7.30 17.57 26.14
C PHE A 267 8.82 17.43 26.14
N VAL A 268 9.36 16.89 27.21
CA VAL A 268 10.79 16.65 27.37
C VAL A 268 11.09 15.17 27.18
N PHE A 269 11.99 14.85 26.27
CA PHE A 269 12.45 13.49 26.04
C PHE A 269 13.93 13.37 26.37
N ARG A 270 14.31 12.29 27.06
CA ARG A 270 15.71 11.98 27.40
C ARG A 270 16.13 10.66 26.79
N ASP A 271 17.32 10.64 26.23
CA ASP A 271 17.98 9.41 25.80
C ASP A 271 18.83 8.86 26.93
N GLU A 272 18.25 7.93 27.70
CA GLU A 272 18.91 7.34 28.86
C GLU A 272 20.10 6.49 28.48
N THR A 273 20.11 5.95 27.28
CA THR A 273 21.11 4.98 26.78
C THR A 273 22.18 5.60 25.90
N GLY A 274 21.94 6.77 25.31
CA GLY A 274 22.78 7.39 24.30
C GLY A 274 22.68 6.76 22.90
N PHE A 275 21.75 5.81 22.70
CA PHE A 275 21.52 5.10 21.44
C PHE A 275 20.30 5.61 20.64
N GLY A 276 19.73 6.74 21.04
CA GLY A 276 18.59 7.34 20.35
C GLY A 276 17.21 6.88 20.84
N ASP A 277 17.14 6.06 21.90
CA ASP A 277 15.88 5.68 22.55
C ASP A 277 15.42 6.78 23.53
N PHE A 278 14.81 7.81 22.95
CA PHE A 278 14.30 8.95 23.70
C PHE A 278 13.00 8.60 24.43
N ARG A 279 13.02 8.68 25.76
CA ARG A 279 11.87 8.43 26.64
C ARG A 279 11.31 9.73 27.17
N LEU A 280 9.98 9.80 27.30
CA LEU A 280 9.29 10.95 27.84
C LEU A 280 9.63 11.13 29.34
N ASP A 281 10.10 12.32 29.71
CA ASP A 281 10.41 12.63 31.11
C ASP A 281 9.13 13.08 31.84
N HIS A 282 8.56 12.17 32.59
CA HIS A 282 7.31 12.39 33.34
C HIS A 282 7.41 13.47 34.42
N ASN A 283 8.59 13.91 34.82
CA ASN A 283 8.76 14.97 35.82
C ASN A 283 8.38 16.36 35.26
N TYR A 284 8.33 16.51 33.96
CA TYR A 284 7.96 17.76 33.27
C TYR A 284 6.56 17.72 32.67
N LEU A 285 5.78 16.69 32.96
CA LEU A 285 4.41 16.61 32.52
C LEU A 285 3.47 17.15 33.57
N ASP A 286 2.62 18.11 33.22
CA ASP A 286 1.45 18.42 34.01
C ASP A 286 0.61 17.16 34.15
N GLN A 287 0.52 16.63 35.37
CA GLN A 287 -0.15 15.37 35.66
C GLN A 287 -1.66 15.50 35.45
N GLY A 288 -2.14 15.39 34.24
CA GLY A 288 -3.58 15.28 34.18
C GLY A 288 -4.19 15.19 32.78
N ASP A 289 -3.75 15.99 31.84
CA ASP A 289 -4.62 16.36 30.72
C ASP A 289 -4.23 15.84 29.33
N TRP A 290 -3.10 15.18 29.19
CA TRP A 290 -2.66 14.75 27.86
C TRP A 290 -3.02 13.30 27.50
N ARG A 291 -3.37 12.48 28.48
CA ARG A 291 -3.93 11.16 28.20
C ARG A 291 -5.41 11.35 27.91
N PHE A 292 -5.77 11.33 26.66
CA PHE A 292 -7.18 11.32 26.28
C PHE A 292 -7.85 10.12 26.96
N ARG A 293 -8.76 10.40 27.87
CA ARG A 293 -9.75 9.45 28.31
C ARG A 293 -10.91 9.57 27.36
N TYR A 294 -10.97 8.68 26.38
CA TYR A 294 -12.17 8.45 25.60
C TYR A 294 -13.05 7.42 26.31
#